data_2f88d5b173f2d92638a2e81bfeaaa94d
#
_entry.id   2f88d5b173f2d92638a2e81bfeaaa94d
#
_cell.length_a   1.000
_cell.length_b   1.000
_cell.length_c   1.000
_cell.angle_alpha   90.00
_cell.angle_beta   90.00
_cell.angle_gamma   90.00
#
_symmetry.space_group_name_H-M   'P 1'
#
loop_
_entity.id
_entity.type
_entity.pdbx_description
1 polymer ?
#
loop_
_entity_poly.entity_id
_entity_poly.type
_entity_poly.pdbx_seq_one_letter_code
_entity_poly.pdbx_strand_id
1 'polypeptide(L)'
;MKEFSKYLMSAATVTALALSTGAFLKVYAAEAPASVVAGQPVDLTYAAEKALPSVVHIKYVQNSKTKTVEVQDDPWGGFFDPFGFFGNPGGGSRQQRVQTPKREATGSGVIISQDGYIVTNNHVVEGADELTVTLNDNREFSAKIIGTDKQTDLALIKVNAKDLPAITIANSDDLKVGEWVLAVGNPYNLNNTVTAGIVSAKSRGLGASANGIESFIQTDAAINPGNSGGALVNTRGELVGINAMLYSQTGYFTGYGFAIPTTIMNKVVADIKKYGSVQRVQLGITGTDVLNHINRQKDQGKEIDLGTNDGVYVNSVSEDGNGAEAGLEEGDVITKVDGKPIVKMSELQEMINAKRPGDKITLTYLRNKKKIEKTITLKNAQGNTKPIEQADIDVLGAQFRPVTKAMMEQLNITYGLEVIKVNSGALKDAGINRGFIIQRVNEGMVKTIDDLQKEVKKASVSKDPVLYIQGMYPTGKKAYFAVPIGE
;
A
#
# COMPACT_ATOMS: atom_id res chain seq x y z
N MET A 1 25.32 25.52 -63.15
CA MET A 1 25.10 24.23 -63.80
C MET A 1 26.36 23.35 -64.00
N LYS A 2 27.52 23.66 -63.37
CA LYS A 2 28.74 22.82 -63.46
C LYS A 2 29.07 22.03 -62.18
N GLU A 3 28.36 22.22 -61.13
CA GLU A 3 28.60 21.53 -59.86
C GLU A 3 27.72 20.26 -59.65
N PHE A 4 26.54 20.19 -60.34
CA PHE A 4 25.63 19.05 -60.24
C PHE A 4 26.08 17.79 -60.98
N SER A 5 27.03 17.94 -61.90
CA SER A 5 27.53 16.81 -62.73
C SER A 5 28.58 15.95 -62.03
N LYS A 6 29.21 16.45 -60.95
CA LYS A 6 30.28 15.72 -60.22
C LYS A 6 29.73 14.67 -59.23
N TYR A 7 28.52 14.86 -58.77
CA TYR A 7 27.91 13.92 -57.79
C TYR A 7 27.17 12.73 -58.49
N LEU A 8 26.76 12.88 -59.75
CA LEU A 8 26.15 11.78 -60.47
C LEU A 8 27.18 10.75 -61.01
N MET A 9 28.44 11.08 -61.17
CA MET A 9 29.47 10.15 -61.61
C MET A 9 30.08 9.30 -60.48
N SER A 10 29.94 9.72 -59.19
CA SER A 10 30.48 8.95 -58.09
C SER A 10 29.54 7.84 -57.64
N ALA A 11 28.21 7.96 -57.91
CA ALA A 11 27.23 6.92 -57.57
C ALA A 11 27.23 5.75 -58.57
N ALA A 12 27.63 5.97 -59.79
CA ALA A 12 27.64 4.91 -60.81
C ALA A 12 28.87 3.99 -60.76
N THR A 13 29.99 4.47 -60.14
CA THR A 13 31.24 3.69 -60.07
C THR A 13 31.28 2.73 -58.88
N VAL A 14 30.49 2.97 -57.83
CA VAL A 14 30.42 2.07 -56.67
C VAL A 14 29.53 0.84 -56.95
N THR A 15 28.57 0.96 -57.88
CA THR A 15 27.67 -0.16 -58.22
C THR A 15 28.29 -1.17 -59.17
N ALA A 16 29.33 -0.81 -59.92
CA ALA A 16 29.97 -1.71 -60.89
C ALA A 16 31.07 -2.60 -60.26
N LEU A 17 31.61 -2.28 -59.10
CA LEU A 17 32.67 -3.06 -58.45
C LEU A 17 32.15 -4.19 -57.54
N ALA A 18 30.82 -4.21 -57.26
CA ALA A 18 30.20 -5.18 -56.35
C ALA A 18 29.73 -6.48 -57.03
N LEU A 19 29.85 -6.55 -58.38
CA LEU A 19 29.36 -7.68 -59.16
C LEU A 19 30.45 -8.69 -59.62
N SER A 20 31.72 -8.48 -59.27
CA SER A 20 32.83 -9.33 -59.72
C SER A 20 33.47 -10.23 -58.66
N THR A 21 33.09 -10.11 -57.38
CA THR A 21 33.56 -11.00 -56.32
C THR A 21 32.40 -11.59 -55.59
N GLY A 22 32.02 -12.83 -55.82
CA GLY A 22 30.88 -13.55 -55.24
C GLY A 22 30.86 -13.61 -53.69
N ALA A 23 31.00 -12.49 -53.05
CA ALA A 23 30.81 -12.33 -51.60
C ALA A 23 29.43 -11.74 -51.37
N PHE A 24 28.47 -12.60 -50.95
CA PHE A 24 27.18 -12.17 -50.38
C PHE A 24 27.43 -11.36 -49.11
N LEU A 25 27.65 -10.06 -49.26
CA LEU A 25 27.41 -9.13 -48.14
C LEU A 25 25.93 -9.11 -47.86
N LYS A 26 25.49 -9.74 -46.74
CA LYS A 26 24.19 -9.45 -46.14
C LYS A 26 24.19 -7.97 -45.79
N VAL A 27 23.66 -7.14 -46.66
CA VAL A 27 23.29 -5.76 -46.31
C VAL A 27 22.13 -5.92 -45.34
N TYR A 28 22.40 -5.73 -44.06
CA TYR A 28 21.35 -5.41 -43.11
C TYR A 28 20.80 -4.08 -43.59
N ALA A 29 19.67 -4.10 -44.27
CA ALA A 29 18.86 -2.90 -44.43
C ALA A 29 18.53 -2.45 -43.02
N ALA A 30 19.19 -1.37 -42.55
CA ALA A 30 18.68 -0.66 -41.41
C ALA A 30 17.25 -0.29 -41.75
N GLU A 31 16.28 -0.85 -41.02
CA GLU A 31 14.91 -0.39 -41.13
C GLU A 31 14.96 1.13 -40.99
N ALA A 32 14.50 1.82 -42.01
CA ALA A 32 14.35 3.27 -41.92
C ALA A 32 13.53 3.54 -40.63
N PRO A 33 13.97 4.46 -39.76
CA PRO A 33 13.19 4.78 -38.59
C PRO A 33 11.76 5.04 -39.08
N ALA A 34 10.79 4.30 -38.51
CA ALA A 34 9.38 4.46 -38.80
C ALA A 34 9.13 5.98 -38.84
N SER A 35 8.62 6.48 -39.96
CA SER A 35 8.34 7.91 -40.13
C SER A 35 7.58 8.34 -38.91
N VAL A 36 8.17 9.24 -38.13
CA VAL A 36 7.45 9.88 -37.01
C VAL A 36 6.30 10.61 -37.67
N VAL A 37 5.14 9.98 -37.66
CA VAL A 37 3.88 10.63 -38.03
C VAL A 37 3.78 11.77 -37.06
N ALA A 38 3.86 13.02 -37.56
CA ALA A 38 3.66 14.20 -36.74
C ALA A 38 2.32 14.00 -36.02
N GLY A 39 2.42 13.74 -34.72
CA GLY A 39 1.27 13.31 -33.92
C GLY A 39 0.18 14.37 -34.02
N GLN A 40 -1.03 13.96 -34.29
CA GLN A 40 -2.20 14.80 -34.07
C GLN A 40 -2.14 15.31 -32.64
N PRO A 41 -2.47 16.57 -32.36
CA PRO A 41 -2.60 17.06 -30.99
C PRO A 41 -3.48 16.12 -30.19
N VAL A 42 -3.02 15.69 -29.01
CA VAL A 42 -3.81 14.78 -28.16
C VAL A 42 -5.02 15.54 -27.64
N ASP A 43 -6.21 15.18 -28.10
CA ASP A 43 -7.45 15.69 -27.54
C ASP A 43 -7.79 14.90 -26.26
N LEU A 44 -7.69 15.54 -25.11
CA LEU A 44 -7.98 14.96 -23.80
C LEU A 44 -9.42 15.26 -23.34
N THR A 45 -10.17 16.02 -24.11
CA THR A 45 -11.56 16.44 -23.77
C THR A 45 -12.46 15.25 -23.59
N TYR A 46 -12.41 14.29 -24.51
CA TYR A 46 -13.19 13.04 -24.41
C TYR A 46 -12.92 12.26 -23.12
N ALA A 47 -11.64 12.12 -22.74
CA ALA A 47 -11.27 11.41 -21.51
C ALA A 47 -11.78 12.14 -20.26
N ALA A 48 -11.68 13.47 -20.24
CA ALA A 48 -12.19 14.29 -19.16
C ALA A 48 -13.72 14.17 -19.02
N GLU A 49 -14.47 14.39 -20.13
CA GLU A 49 -15.94 14.29 -20.14
C GLU A 49 -16.44 12.94 -19.66
N LYS A 50 -15.74 11.86 -20.01
CA LYS A 50 -16.11 10.51 -19.61
C LYS A 50 -15.83 10.23 -18.12
N ALA A 51 -14.75 10.79 -17.57
CA ALA A 51 -14.33 10.54 -16.20
C ALA A 51 -15.05 11.45 -15.17
N LEU A 52 -15.29 12.69 -15.51
CA LEU A 52 -15.86 13.71 -14.63
C LEU A 52 -17.14 13.28 -13.89
N PRO A 53 -18.14 12.63 -14.51
CA PRO A 53 -19.36 12.23 -13.80
C PRO A 53 -19.11 11.21 -12.68
N SER A 54 -18.04 10.44 -12.77
CA SER A 54 -17.71 9.38 -11.81
C SER A 54 -16.86 9.84 -10.63
N VAL A 55 -16.36 11.12 -10.66
CA VAL A 55 -15.54 11.67 -9.58
C VAL A 55 -16.39 12.52 -8.67
N VAL A 56 -16.29 12.24 -7.37
CA VAL A 56 -17.14 12.85 -6.33
C VAL A 56 -16.31 13.63 -5.33
N HIS A 57 -16.96 14.61 -4.69
CA HIS A 57 -16.43 15.28 -3.53
C HIS A 57 -16.77 14.49 -2.27
N ILE A 58 -15.81 14.37 -1.35
CA ILE A 58 -16.00 13.75 -0.04
C ILE A 58 -15.71 14.80 1.03
N LYS A 59 -16.69 15.06 1.88
CA LYS A 59 -16.54 15.84 3.10
C LYS A 59 -16.59 14.88 4.28
N TYR A 60 -15.56 14.92 5.13
CA TYR A 60 -15.61 14.21 6.41
C TYR A 60 -15.67 15.19 7.57
N VAL A 61 -16.36 14.79 8.63
CA VAL A 61 -16.49 15.53 9.87
C VAL A 61 -16.07 14.62 11.00
N GLN A 62 -15.14 15.10 11.84
CA GLN A 62 -14.78 14.51 13.10
C GLN A 62 -15.28 15.41 14.22
N ASN A 63 -16.21 14.92 15.02
CA ASN A 63 -16.80 15.68 16.11
C ASN A 63 -15.79 15.86 17.25
N SER A 64 -15.98 16.90 18.06
CA SER A 64 -15.16 17.13 19.24
C SER A 64 -15.35 15.99 20.26
N LYS A 65 -14.26 15.37 20.69
CA LYS A 65 -14.27 14.31 21.70
C LYS A 65 -13.54 14.81 22.95
N THR A 66 -14.14 14.55 24.13
CA THR A 66 -13.48 14.86 25.39
C THR A 66 -12.68 13.61 25.81
N LYS A 67 -11.35 13.69 25.77
CA LYS A 67 -10.47 12.65 26.32
C LYS A 67 -9.97 13.07 27.70
N THR A 68 -10.11 12.19 28.69
CA THR A 68 -9.47 12.37 29.97
C THR A 68 -8.04 11.84 29.84
N VAL A 69 -7.06 12.71 29.87
CA VAL A 69 -5.64 12.35 29.86
C VAL A 69 -5.11 12.46 31.27
N GLU A 70 -4.55 11.39 31.80
CA GLU A 70 -3.75 11.46 33.02
C GLU A 70 -2.41 12.11 32.66
N VAL A 71 -2.24 13.34 33.07
CA VAL A 71 -0.95 14.02 32.97
C VAL A 71 -0.12 13.57 34.18
N GLN A 72 0.87 12.73 33.93
CA GLN A 72 1.90 12.43 34.88
C GLN A 72 2.78 13.67 34.98
N ASP A 73 2.86 14.26 36.15
CA ASP A 73 3.75 15.40 36.40
C ASP A 73 5.18 15.00 36.03
N ASP A 74 5.74 15.70 35.06
CA ASP A 74 7.12 15.51 34.61
C ASP A 74 8.03 15.97 35.76
N PRO A 75 8.87 15.11 36.37
CA PRO A 75 9.77 15.47 37.47
C PRO A 75 10.79 16.56 37.09
N TRP A 76 10.92 16.87 35.78
CA TRP A 76 11.87 17.86 35.26
C TRP A 76 11.21 19.16 34.80
N GLY A 77 9.89 19.28 34.85
CA GLY A 77 9.15 20.50 34.46
C GLY A 77 9.49 21.74 35.32
N GLY A 78 9.99 21.55 36.52
CA GLY A 78 10.42 22.65 37.39
C GLY A 78 11.76 23.33 37.04
N PHE A 79 12.53 22.75 36.12
CA PHE A 79 13.87 23.27 35.77
C PHE A 79 13.84 24.36 34.68
N PHE A 80 12.72 24.52 33.97
CA PHE A 80 12.55 25.50 32.89
C PHE A 80 11.54 26.61 33.21
N ASP A 81 11.03 26.72 34.43
CA ASP A 81 10.16 27.83 34.84
C ASP A 81 10.84 28.70 35.93
N PRO A 82 11.71 29.65 35.51
CA PRO A 82 12.40 30.53 36.47
C PRO A 82 11.49 31.53 37.17
N PHE A 83 10.19 31.59 36.81
CA PHE A 83 9.24 32.57 37.38
C PHE A 83 8.09 31.93 38.17
N GLY A 84 8.03 30.60 38.32
CA GLY A 84 7.04 29.95 39.20
C GLY A 84 5.57 30.11 38.77
N PHE A 85 5.31 30.46 37.53
CA PHE A 85 3.96 30.78 37.06
C PHE A 85 3.10 29.54 36.71
N PHE A 86 3.72 28.35 36.55
CA PHE A 86 3.05 27.11 36.23
C PHE A 86 3.28 25.94 37.19
N GLY A 87 3.98 26.17 38.31
CA GLY A 87 4.29 25.14 39.29
C GLY A 87 3.38 25.19 40.50
N ASN A 88 2.55 24.17 40.73
CA ASN A 88 1.90 23.93 42.00
C ASN A 88 2.63 22.77 42.71
N PRO A 89 3.17 22.96 43.92
CA PRO A 89 3.88 21.93 44.68
C PRO A 89 2.89 20.99 45.36
N GLY A 90 2.49 19.95 44.67
CA GLY A 90 1.61 18.93 45.24
C GLY A 90 1.47 17.79 44.24
N GLY A 91 2.33 16.75 44.37
CA GLY A 91 2.30 15.56 43.57
C GLY A 91 0.95 14.85 43.65
N GLY A 92 0.19 14.94 42.62
CA GLY A 92 -1.05 14.21 42.41
C GLY A 92 -1.32 14.12 40.92
N SER A 93 -1.56 12.93 40.42
CA SER A 93 -2.02 12.73 39.03
C SER A 93 -3.31 13.54 38.83
N ARG A 94 -3.26 14.55 37.96
CA ARG A 94 -4.45 15.31 37.59
C ARG A 94 -5.03 14.76 36.31
N GLN A 95 -6.27 14.34 36.37
CA GLN A 95 -7.06 14.05 35.18
C GLN A 95 -7.42 15.38 34.50
N GLN A 96 -6.78 15.68 33.39
CA GLN A 96 -7.11 16.83 32.57
C GLN A 96 -8.04 16.39 31.43
N ARG A 97 -9.23 16.98 31.39
CA ARG A 97 -10.15 16.79 30.25
C ARG A 97 -9.66 17.66 29.10
N VAL A 98 -9.07 17.01 28.10
CA VAL A 98 -8.68 17.68 26.85
C VAL A 98 -9.80 17.46 25.83
N GLN A 99 -10.38 18.56 25.36
CA GLN A 99 -11.37 18.54 24.32
C GLN A 99 -10.65 18.67 22.97
N THR A 100 -10.74 17.62 22.11
CA THR A 100 -10.27 17.72 20.74
C THR A 100 -11.24 18.59 19.94
N PRO A 101 -10.77 19.58 19.16
CA PRO A 101 -11.65 20.43 18.37
C PRO A 101 -12.33 19.60 17.25
N LYS A 102 -13.53 20.05 16.85
CA LYS A 102 -14.17 19.56 15.63
C LYS A 102 -13.23 19.76 14.43
N ARG A 103 -13.04 18.72 13.63
CA ARG A 103 -12.24 18.79 12.39
C ARG A 103 -13.12 18.47 11.20
N GLU A 104 -12.94 19.25 10.14
CA GLU A 104 -13.53 18.99 8.84
C GLU A 104 -12.40 18.91 7.82
N ALA A 105 -12.47 17.93 6.93
CA ALA A 105 -11.55 17.85 5.81
C ALA A 105 -12.31 17.35 4.57
N THR A 106 -11.68 17.54 3.42
CA THR A 106 -12.27 17.22 2.14
C THR A 106 -11.28 16.46 1.28
N GLY A 107 -11.81 15.66 0.39
CA GLY A 107 -11.06 14.91 -0.61
C GLY A 107 -11.97 14.52 -1.76
N SER A 108 -11.47 13.65 -2.60
CA SER A 108 -12.19 13.12 -3.75
C SER A 108 -12.46 11.63 -3.60
N GLY A 109 -13.37 11.11 -4.41
CA GLY A 109 -13.62 9.69 -4.54
C GLY A 109 -14.01 9.34 -5.97
N VAL A 110 -13.97 8.05 -6.28
CA VAL A 110 -14.31 7.53 -7.61
C VAL A 110 -15.41 6.49 -7.48
N ILE A 111 -16.53 6.71 -8.16
CA ILE A 111 -17.64 5.75 -8.24
C ILE A 111 -17.21 4.57 -9.09
N ILE A 112 -17.13 3.38 -8.49
CA ILE A 112 -16.70 2.15 -9.15
C ILE A 112 -17.86 1.19 -9.47
N SER A 113 -19.07 1.49 -9.00
CA SER A 113 -20.24 0.69 -9.31
C SER A 113 -21.53 1.50 -9.26
N GLN A 114 -22.51 1.15 -10.11
CA GLN A 114 -23.79 1.83 -10.21
C GLN A 114 -24.63 1.78 -8.94
N ASP A 115 -24.41 0.79 -8.08
CA ASP A 115 -25.08 0.63 -6.79
C ASP A 115 -24.45 1.45 -5.65
N GLY A 116 -23.44 2.28 -5.95
CA GLY A 116 -22.91 3.30 -5.03
C GLY A 116 -21.67 2.93 -4.24
N TYR A 117 -20.86 1.97 -4.68
CA TYR A 117 -19.51 1.80 -4.14
C TYR A 117 -18.57 2.86 -4.70
N ILE A 118 -17.80 3.48 -3.82
CA ILE A 118 -16.86 4.55 -4.11
C ILE A 118 -15.53 4.20 -3.47
N VAL A 119 -14.43 4.34 -4.24
CA VAL A 119 -13.06 4.20 -3.73
C VAL A 119 -12.50 5.59 -3.48
N THR A 120 -11.77 5.73 -2.39
CA THR A 120 -11.01 6.93 -2.02
C THR A 120 -9.74 6.53 -1.27
N ASN A 121 -8.96 7.50 -0.78
CA ASN A 121 -7.84 7.21 0.11
C ASN A 121 -8.31 6.99 1.56
N ASN A 122 -7.55 6.16 2.31
CA ASN A 122 -7.81 5.96 3.72
C ASN A 122 -7.69 7.26 4.51
N HIS A 123 -6.63 8.06 4.25
CA HIS A 123 -6.40 9.32 4.97
C HIS A 123 -7.52 10.35 4.74
N VAL A 124 -8.34 10.22 3.68
CA VAL A 124 -9.51 11.09 3.42
C VAL A 124 -10.67 10.77 4.35
N VAL A 125 -10.79 9.53 4.84
CA VAL A 125 -11.94 9.07 5.64
C VAL A 125 -11.57 8.60 7.04
N GLU A 126 -10.29 8.55 7.38
CA GLU A 126 -9.81 8.06 8.66
C GLU A 126 -10.30 8.93 9.82
N GLY A 127 -10.95 8.29 10.81
CA GLY A 127 -11.48 8.98 11.99
C GLY A 127 -12.74 9.80 11.75
N ALA A 128 -13.40 9.63 10.59
CA ALA A 128 -14.66 10.33 10.30
C ALA A 128 -15.81 9.79 11.17
N ASP A 129 -16.50 10.68 11.88
CA ASP A 129 -17.78 10.38 12.53
C ASP A 129 -18.94 10.50 11.52
N GLU A 130 -18.81 11.39 10.53
CA GLU A 130 -19.78 11.61 9.47
C GLU A 130 -19.10 11.79 8.11
N LEU A 131 -19.63 11.13 7.08
CA LEU A 131 -19.18 11.24 5.70
C LEU A 131 -20.32 11.70 4.81
N THR A 132 -20.09 12.76 4.04
CA THR A 132 -20.99 13.25 2.99
C THR A 132 -20.29 13.15 1.66
N VAL A 133 -20.96 12.58 0.68
CA VAL A 133 -20.51 12.47 -0.71
C VAL A 133 -21.40 13.38 -1.57
N THR A 134 -20.79 14.32 -2.30
CA THR A 134 -21.47 15.16 -3.27
C THR A 134 -21.06 14.73 -4.68
N LEU A 135 -22.05 14.40 -5.50
CA LEU A 135 -21.84 13.99 -6.88
C LEU A 135 -21.57 15.23 -7.78
N ASN A 136 -21.11 14.98 -9.01
CA ASN A 136 -20.88 16.02 -10.01
C ASN A 136 -22.16 16.80 -10.38
N ASP A 137 -23.34 16.22 -10.19
CA ASP A 137 -24.65 16.84 -10.40
C ASP A 137 -25.22 17.51 -9.12
N ASN A 138 -24.39 17.72 -8.10
CA ASN A 138 -24.71 18.33 -6.80
C ASN A 138 -25.69 17.52 -5.91
N ARG A 139 -26.02 16.28 -6.22
CA ARG A 139 -26.73 15.40 -5.29
C ARG A 139 -25.82 15.01 -4.14
N GLU A 140 -26.34 15.08 -2.92
CA GLU A 140 -25.60 14.73 -1.71
C GLU A 140 -26.14 13.45 -1.09
N PHE A 141 -25.23 12.63 -0.58
CA PHE A 141 -25.52 11.37 0.08
C PHE A 141 -24.66 11.18 1.34
N SER A 142 -25.27 10.69 2.38
CA SER A 142 -24.51 10.16 3.51
C SER A 142 -23.82 8.86 3.09
N ALA A 143 -22.57 8.68 3.44
CA ALA A 143 -21.78 7.50 3.11
C ALA A 143 -21.41 6.70 4.35
N LYS A 144 -21.24 5.37 4.16
CA LYS A 144 -20.74 4.45 5.18
C LYS A 144 -19.38 3.91 4.74
N ILE A 145 -18.43 3.82 5.66
CA ILE A 145 -17.16 3.13 5.43
C ILE A 145 -17.47 1.63 5.42
N ILE A 146 -17.10 0.93 4.34
CA ILE A 146 -17.20 -0.53 4.21
C ILE A 146 -15.92 -1.19 4.70
N GLY A 147 -14.79 -0.55 4.47
CA GLY A 147 -13.50 -0.97 4.98
C GLY A 147 -12.40 -0.04 4.50
N THR A 148 -11.31 -0.04 5.25
CA THR A 148 -10.13 0.79 4.98
C THR A 148 -8.88 -0.06 4.98
N ASP A 149 -7.85 0.44 4.33
CA ASP A 149 -6.54 -0.17 4.29
C ASP A 149 -5.43 0.89 4.38
N LYS A 150 -4.86 1.01 5.57
CA LYS A 150 -3.78 1.98 5.84
C LYS A 150 -2.49 1.70 5.06
N GLN A 151 -2.21 0.43 4.73
CA GLN A 151 -0.95 0.08 4.06
C GLN A 151 -0.93 0.49 2.59
N THR A 152 -2.09 0.43 1.91
CA THR A 152 -2.23 0.92 0.54
C THR A 152 -2.81 2.32 0.47
N ASP A 153 -3.21 2.90 1.60
CA ASP A 153 -3.93 4.16 1.69
C ASP A 153 -5.22 4.17 0.85
N LEU A 154 -5.98 3.07 0.87
CA LEU A 154 -7.27 2.94 0.18
C LEU A 154 -8.42 2.77 1.17
N ALA A 155 -9.58 3.28 0.78
CA ALA A 155 -10.84 3.06 1.48
C ALA A 155 -11.95 2.76 0.49
N LEU A 156 -12.87 1.88 0.89
CA LEU A 156 -14.11 1.59 0.19
C LEU A 156 -15.27 2.15 1.02
N ILE A 157 -16.02 3.07 0.43
CA ILE A 157 -17.22 3.64 1.04
C ILE A 157 -18.45 3.31 0.21
N LYS A 158 -19.64 3.44 0.79
CA LYS A 158 -20.91 3.11 0.16
C LYS A 158 -21.94 4.20 0.41
N VAL A 159 -22.56 4.68 -0.65
CA VAL A 159 -23.76 5.51 -0.60
C VAL A 159 -25.00 4.68 -0.94
N ASN A 160 -26.17 5.06 -0.41
CA ASN A 160 -27.42 4.42 -0.75
C ASN A 160 -28.07 5.09 -1.95
N ALA A 161 -27.55 4.77 -3.13
CA ALA A 161 -28.06 5.27 -4.41
C ALA A 161 -27.98 4.17 -5.47
N LYS A 162 -28.69 4.38 -6.58
CA LYS A 162 -28.73 3.49 -7.75
C LYS A 162 -28.44 4.28 -9.01
N ASP A 163 -28.09 3.57 -10.05
CA ASP A 163 -27.87 4.13 -11.39
C ASP A 163 -26.82 5.26 -11.41
N LEU A 164 -25.79 5.12 -10.55
CA LEU A 164 -24.70 6.07 -10.51
C LEU A 164 -23.74 5.87 -11.70
N PRO A 165 -23.10 6.96 -12.18
CA PRO A 165 -22.13 6.91 -13.26
C PRO A 165 -20.84 6.25 -12.80
N ALA A 166 -20.76 4.93 -12.91
CA ALA A 166 -19.56 4.18 -12.54
C ALA A 166 -18.49 4.27 -13.63
N ILE A 167 -17.25 4.51 -13.23
CA ILE A 167 -16.10 4.58 -14.14
C ILE A 167 -15.74 3.19 -14.71
N THR A 168 -15.29 3.16 -15.96
CA THR A 168 -14.66 1.95 -16.50
C THR A 168 -13.25 1.81 -15.92
N ILE A 169 -12.92 0.63 -15.39
CA ILE A 169 -11.60 0.34 -14.80
C ILE A 169 -10.74 -0.39 -15.83
N ALA A 170 -9.57 0.18 -16.15
CA ALA A 170 -8.55 -0.47 -16.98
C ALA A 170 -7.49 -1.16 -16.12
N ASN A 171 -6.71 -2.04 -16.74
CA ASN A 171 -5.57 -2.68 -16.09
C ASN A 171 -4.36 -1.73 -16.10
N SER A 172 -3.91 -1.31 -14.94
CA SER A 172 -2.75 -0.41 -14.80
C SER A 172 -1.41 -1.05 -15.20
N ASP A 173 -1.34 -2.40 -15.28
CA ASP A 173 -0.12 -3.08 -15.74
C ASP A 173 0.14 -2.81 -17.23
N ASP A 174 -0.90 -2.53 -18.02
CA ASP A 174 -0.82 -2.27 -19.45
C ASP A 174 -0.31 -0.85 -19.77
N LEU A 175 -0.30 0.06 -18.78
CA LEU A 175 0.24 1.42 -18.95
C LEU A 175 1.72 1.38 -19.29
N LYS A 176 2.14 2.30 -20.15
CA LYS A 176 3.55 2.52 -20.51
C LYS A 176 4.02 3.90 -20.07
N VAL A 177 5.28 3.99 -19.69
CA VAL A 177 5.93 5.28 -19.42
C VAL A 177 5.85 6.14 -20.69
N GLY A 178 5.45 7.39 -20.53
CA GLY A 178 5.21 8.33 -21.63
C GLY A 178 3.75 8.40 -22.11
N GLU A 179 2.85 7.50 -21.69
CA GLU A 179 1.43 7.61 -22.03
C GLU A 179 0.78 8.78 -21.29
N TRP A 180 -0.11 9.49 -21.99
CA TRP A 180 -0.90 10.56 -21.42
C TRP A 180 -1.89 10.05 -20.39
N VAL A 181 -1.99 10.79 -19.28
CA VAL A 181 -2.96 10.56 -18.21
C VAL A 181 -3.56 11.87 -17.71
N LEU A 182 -4.77 11.80 -17.17
CA LEU A 182 -5.42 12.92 -16.51
C LEU A 182 -5.66 12.57 -15.04
N ALA A 183 -5.29 13.49 -14.15
CA ALA A 183 -5.69 13.44 -12.76
C ALA A 183 -6.95 14.27 -12.56
N VAL A 184 -8.01 13.64 -12.07
CA VAL A 184 -9.33 14.21 -11.86
C VAL A 184 -9.67 14.19 -10.39
N GLY A 185 -10.12 15.33 -9.86
CA GLY A 185 -10.55 15.45 -8.47
C GLY A 185 -11.61 16.52 -8.29
N ASN A 186 -12.24 16.56 -7.10
CA ASN A 186 -13.22 17.57 -6.71
C ASN A 186 -12.85 18.20 -5.36
N PRO A 187 -11.84 19.07 -5.31
CA PRO A 187 -11.23 19.51 -4.06
C PRO A 187 -12.13 20.34 -3.14
N TYR A 188 -13.03 21.16 -3.66
CA TYR A 188 -13.74 22.18 -2.88
C TYR A 188 -15.24 22.19 -3.10
N ASN A 189 -15.81 21.15 -3.72
CA ASN A 189 -17.22 21.11 -4.14
C ASN A 189 -17.64 22.29 -5.04
N LEU A 190 -16.67 22.91 -5.71
CA LEU A 190 -16.93 24.05 -6.60
C LEU A 190 -17.10 23.61 -8.05
N ASN A 191 -16.21 22.74 -8.52
CA ASN A 191 -16.22 22.07 -9.81
C ASN A 191 -15.11 21.02 -9.82
N ASN A 192 -15.27 19.97 -10.59
CA ASN A 192 -14.21 19.00 -10.81
C ASN A 192 -13.00 19.68 -11.47
N THR A 193 -11.82 19.36 -10.98
CA THR A 193 -10.55 19.84 -11.52
C THR A 193 -9.89 18.70 -12.29
N VAL A 194 -9.41 19.02 -13.50
CA VAL A 194 -8.67 18.09 -14.35
C VAL A 194 -7.29 18.67 -14.62
N THR A 195 -6.26 17.85 -14.39
CA THR A 195 -4.89 18.17 -14.78
C THR A 195 -4.37 17.06 -15.68
N ALA A 196 -3.49 17.38 -16.62
CA ALA A 196 -2.95 16.44 -17.59
C ALA A 196 -1.44 16.33 -17.46
N GLY A 197 -0.91 15.16 -17.72
CA GLY A 197 0.49 14.83 -17.72
C GLY A 197 0.73 13.46 -18.34
N ILE A 198 1.88 12.87 -18.08
CA ILE A 198 2.23 11.54 -18.57
C ILE A 198 2.52 10.58 -17.42
N VAL A 199 2.55 9.29 -17.71
CA VAL A 199 3.15 8.29 -16.83
C VAL A 199 4.66 8.49 -16.82
N SER A 200 5.21 9.04 -15.74
CA SER A 200 6.64 9.33 -15.61
C SER A 200 7.43 8.08 -15.18
N ALA A 201 6.84 7.22 -14.35
CA ALA A 201 7.41 5.94 -13.93
C ALA A 201 6.32 5.00 -13.42
N LYS A 202 6.66 3.71 -13.28
CA LYS A 202 5.81 2.67 -12.69
C LYS A 202 6.54 1.98 -11.55
N SER A 203 5.77 1.34 -10.67
CA SER A 203 6.28 0.60 -9.50
C SER A 203 7.28 1.42 -8.68
N ARG A 204 6.91 2.70 -8.40
CA ARG A 204 7.78 3.63 -7.67
C ARG A 204 7.60 3.44 -6.18
N GLY A 205 8.68 3.01 -5.49
CA GLY A 205 8.77 3.07 -4.04
C GLY A 205 9.34 4.41 -3.59
N LEU A 206 8.80 4.99 -2.53
CA LEU A 206 9.24 6.28 -1.98
C LEU A 206 10.06 6.10 -0.69
N GLY A 207 10.02 4.90 -0.07
CA GLY A 207 10.64 4.64 1.23
C GLY A 207 10.01 5.46 2.37
N ALA A 208 8.82 6.02 2.13
CA ALA A 208 8.14 6.89 3.09
C ALA A 208 7.43 6.09 4.20
N SER A 209 7.10 4.84 3.95
CA SER A 209 6.41 3.98 4.91
C SER A 209 7.18 2.69 5.16
N ALA A 210 7.63 2.48 6.39
CA ALA A 210 8.33 1.26 6.78
C ALA A 210 7.48 -0.03 6.60
N ASN A 211 6.16 0.09 6.54
CA ASN A 211 5.20 -1.02 6.41
C ASN A 211 4.20 -0.82 5.27
N GLY A 212 4.31 0.26 4.48
CA GLY A 212 3.39 0.57 3.38
C GLY A 212 3.72 -0.22 2.12
N ILE A 213 2.70 -0.45 1.30
CA ILE A 213 2.86 -1.02 -0.04
C ILE A 213 3.13 0.12 -0.99
N GLU A 214 4.38 0.31 -1.33
CA GLU A 214 4.83 1.38 -2.20
C GLU A 214 5.09 0.85 -3.61
N SER A 215 4.07 0.83 -4.44
CA SER A 215 4.17 0.59 -5.89
C SER A 215 3.26 1.58 -6.60
N PHE A 216 3.73 2.81 -6.75
CA PHE A 216 2.95 3.89 -7.32
C PHE A 216 3.19 4.06 -8.82
N ILE A 217 2.14 4.55 -9.52
CA ILE A 217 2.28 5.22 -10.80
C ILE A 217 2.75 6.64 -10.49
N GLN A 218 3.91 7.03 -11.01
CA GLN A 218 4.39 8.41 -10.95
C GLN A 218 3.91 9.17 -12.18
N THR A 219 3.43 10.39 -11.99
CA THR A 219 2.97 11.29 -13.07
C THR A 219 3.37 12.73 -12.80
N ASP A 220 3.52 13.52 -13.86
CA ASP A 220 3.66 14.98 -13.80
C ASP A 220 2.31 15.70 -13.99
N ALA A 221 1.20 14.97 -14.12
CA ALA A 221 -0.13 15.54 -13.92
C ALA A 221 -0.24 16.11 -12.50
N ALA A 222 -0.61 17.38 -12.36
CA ALA A 222 -0.58 18.06 -11.07
C ALA A 222 -1.59 17.46 -10.08
N ILE A 223 -1.08 16.85 -9.01
CA ILE A 223 -1.84 16.36 -7.86
C ILE A 223 -1.63 17.36 -6.72
N ASN A 224 -2.72 17.92 -6.19
CA ASN A 224 -2.72 18.88 -5.10
C ASN A 224 -3.70 18.44 -4.01
N PRO A 225 -3.63 18.99 -2.79
CA PRO A 225 -4.62 18.74 -1.75
C PRO A 225 -6.04 18.89 -2.27
N GLY A 226 -6.87 17.86 -2.06
CA GLY A 226 -8.25 17.77 -2.56
C GLY A 226 -8.41 16.86 -3.78
N ASN A 227 -7.37 16.61 -4.61
CA ASN A 227 -7.42 15.59 -5.65
C ASN A 227 -7.18 14.19 -5.10
N SER A 228 -6.68 14.06 -3.85
CA SER A 228 -6.49 12.77 -3.17
C SER A 228 -7.79 11.97 -3.13
N GLY A 229 -7.72 10.70 -3.48
CA GLY A 229 -8.86 9.80 -3.64
C GLY A 229 -9.59 9.91 -4.98
N GLY A 230 -9.25 10.90 -5.82
CA GLY A 230 -9.78 11.08 -7.17
C GLY A 230 -9.14 10.12 -8.19
N ALA A 231 -9.55 10.25 -9.45
CA ALA A 231 -9.18 9.35 -10.52
C ALA A 231 -7.88 9.77 -11.23
N LEU A 232 -7.00 8.82 -11.50
CA LEU A 232 -6.04 8.92 -12.61
C LEU A 232 -6.60 8.10 -13.76
N VAL A 233 -6.82 8.73 -14.92
CA VAL A 233 -7.42 8.07 -16.08
C VAL A 233 -6.51 8.16 -17.30
N ASN A 234 -6.64 7.17 -18.20
CA ASN A 234 -5.96 7.18 -19.50
C ASN A 234 -6.72 8.06 -20.52
N THR A 235 -6.21 8.15 -21.74
CA THR A 235 -6.82 8.95 -22.83
C THR A 235 -8.20 8.45 -23.28
N ARG A 236 -8.63 7.25 -22.85
CA ARG A 236 -9.98 6.73 -23.09
C ARG A 236 -10.95 7.04 -21.95
N GLY A 237 -10.52 7.79 -20.93
CA GLY A 237 -11.30 8.09 -19.72
C GLY A 237 -11.50 6.88 -18.79
N GLU A 238 -10.66 5.87 -18.91
CA GLU A 238 -10.71 4.69 -18.07
C GLU A 238 -9.78 4.85 -16.89
N LEU A 239 -10.24 4.42 -15.70
CA LEU A 239 -9.48 4.48 -14.46
C LEU A 239 -8.24 3.57 -14.53
N VAL A 240 -7.07 4.14 -14.26
CA VAL A 240 -5.78 3.43 -14.19
C VAL A 240 -5.13 3.57 -12.82
N GLY A 241 -5.60 4.50 -11.98
CA GLY A 241 -5.11 4.66 -10.62
C GLY A 241 -5.98 5.58 -9.77
N ILE A 242 -5.73 5.57 -8.46
CA ILE A 242 -6.32 6.50 -7.49
C ILE A 242 -5.25 7.49 -7.08
N ASN A 243 -5.50 8.78 -7.31
CA ASN A 243 -4.59 9.86 -6.90
C ASN A 243 -4.38 9.79 -5.38
N ALA A 244 -3.14 9.72 -4.93
CA ALA A 244 -2.84 9.50 -3.51
C ALA A 244 -2.15 10.70 -2.89
N MET A 245 -0.96 11.01 -3.35
CA MET A 245 -0.11 12.00 -2.71
C MET A 245 0.80 12.73 -3.71
N LEU A 246 1.38 13.82 -3.26
CA LEU A 246 2.52 14.47 -3.90
C LEU A 246 3.77 14.26 -3.04
N TYR A 247 4.91 14.10 -3.68
CA TYR A 247 6.20 14.15 -2.98
C TYR A 247 6.72 15.58 -3.04
N SER A 248 6.66 16.29 -1.93
CA SER A 248 7.05 17.69 -1.87
C SER A 248 7.51 18.08 -0.47
N GLN A 249 8.61 18.81 -0.40
CA GLN A 249 9.09 19.42 0.86
C GLN A 249 8.29 20.67 1.24
N THR A 250 7.59 21.26 0.28
CA THR A 250 6.83 22.52 0.47
C THR A 250 5.33 22.31 0.66
N GLY A 251 4.83 21.07 0.45
CA GLY A 251 3.40 20.74 0.46
C GLY A 251 2.66 21.10 -0.84
N TYR A 252 3.37 21.64 -1.85
CA TYR A 252 2.81 21.95 -3.18
C TYR A 252 3.42 21.04 -4.24
N PHE A 253 2.69 20.87 -5.35
CA PHE A 253 3.14 20.07 -6.48
C PHE A 253 4.46 20.61 -7.07
N THR A 254 5.46 19.74 -7.20
CA THR A 254 6.80 20.04 -7.72
C THR A 254 7.18 19.15 -8.91
N GLY A 255 6.21 18.64 -9.66
CA GLY A 255 6.43 17.73 -10.79
C GLY A 255 6.37 16.24 -10.43
N TYR A 256 6.05 15.89 -9.19
CA TYR A 256 5.99 14.50 -8.71
C TYR A 256 4.65 14.21 -8.07
N GLY A 257 3.71 13.68 -8.85
CA GLY A 257 2.44 13.14 -8.38
C GLY A 257 2.49 11.62 -8.35
N PHE A 258 1.73 10.99 -7.45
CA PHE A 258 1.68 9.55 -7.27
C PHE A 258 0.23 9.06 -7.18
N ALA A 259 -0.04 7.96 -7.89
CA ALA A 259 -1.34 7.30 -7.85
C ALA A 259 -1.19 5.81 -7.55
N ILE A 260 -2.15 5.27 -6.81
CA ILE A 260 -2.22 3.84 -6.49
C ILE A 260 -2.77 3.11 -7.71
N PRO A 261 -2.08 2.10 -8.28
CA PRO A 261 -2.51 1.38 -9.47
C PRO A 261 -3.86 0.67 -9.29
N THR A 262 -4.65 0.58 -10.36
CA THR A 262 -5.92 -0.16 -10.33
C THR A 262 -5.76 -1.65 -10.03
N THR A 263 -4.63 -2.26 -10.35
CA THR A 263 -4.33 -3.65 -9.99
C THR A 263 -4.31 -3.86 -8.47
N ILE A 264 -3.70 -2.94 -7.71
CA ILE A 264 -3.73 -2.92 -6.25
C ILE A 264 -5.14 -2.60 -5.74
N MET A 265 -5.77 -1.55 -6.28
CA MET A 265 -7.12 -1.12 -5.92
C MET A 265 -8.14 -2.26 -6.06
N ASN A 266 -8.14 -2.96 -7.20
CA ASN A 266 -9.08 -4.05 -7.48
C ASN A 266 -8.98 -5.17 -6.45
N LYS A 267 -7.75 -5.56 -6.08
CA LYS A 267 -7.53 -6.57 -5.04
C LYS A 267 -8.07 -6.10 -3.68
N VAL A 268 -7.73 -4.88 -3.27
CA VAL A 268 -8.17 -4.28 -2.01
C VAL A 268 -9.70 -4.23 -1.94
N VAL A 269 -10.35 -3.71 -2.98
CA VAL A 269 -11.82 -3.63 -3.07
C VAL A 269 -12.47 -5.01 -3.03
N ALA A 270 -11.94 -5.98 -3.78
CA ALA A 270 -12.46 -7.35 -3.81
C ALA A 270 -12.33 -8.02 -2.43
N ASP A 271 -11.19 -7.83 -1.77
CA ASP A 271 -10.96 -8.40 -0.44
C ASP A 271 -11.87 -7.75 0.61
N ILE A 272 -11.98 -6.42 0.64
CA ILE A 272 -12.88 -5.70 1.55
C ILE A 272 -14.34 -6.15 1.34
N LYS A 273 -14.81 -6.23 0.09
CA LYS A 273 -16.18 -6.69 -0.21
C LYS A 273 -16.44 -8.12 0.24
N LYS A 274 -15.47 -9.02 0.11
CA LYS A 274 -15.66 -10.46 0.37
C LYS A 274 -15.36 -10.85 1.81
N TYR A 275 -14.29 -10.30 2.37
CA TYR A 275 -13.75 -10.72 3.65
C TYR A 275 -13.86 -9.63 4.73
N GLY A 276 -14.23 -8.40 4.34
CA GLY A 276 -14.24 -7.21 5.20
C GLY A 276 -12.84 -6.62 5.44
N SER A 277 -11.76 -7.34 5.16
CA SER A 277 -10.37 -6.89 5.32
C SER A 277 -9.48 -7.37 4.17
N VAL A 278 -8.39 -6.65 3.94
CA VAL A 278 -7.44 -6.98 2.88
C VAL A 278 -6.61 -8.21 3.26
N GLN A 279 -6.63 -9.21 2.38
CA GLN A 279 -5.85 -10.43 2.56
C GLN A 279 -4.41 -10.20 2.18
N ARG A 280 -3.47 -10.50 3.07
CA ARG A 280 -2.06 -10.26 2.84
C ARG A 280 -1.21 -11.48 3.07
N VAL A 281 -0.20 -11.57 2.25
CA VAL A 281 0.91 -12.51 2.38
C VAL A 281 2.23 -11.75 2.38
N GLN A 282 3.22 -12.29 3.03
CA GLN A 282 4.56 -11.70 3.10
C GLN A 282 5.58 -12.81 2.88
N LEU A 283 6.66 -12.52 2.14
CA LEU A 283 7.76 -13.49 2.04
C LEU A 283 8.52 -13.65 3.36
N GLY A 284 8.47 -12.65 4.23
CA GLY A 284 9.22 -12.66 5.48
C GLY A 284 10.72 -12.50 5.22
N ILE A 285 11.10 -11.63 4.30
CA ILE A 285 12.49 -11.28 4.01
C ILE A 285 12.70 -9.78 4.21
N THR A 286 13.95 -9.38 4.50
CA THR A 286 14.42 -8.05 4.21
C THR A 286 15.31 -8.11 2.97
N GLY A 287 15.21 -7.13 2.09
CA GLY A 287 15.96 -7.12 0.84
C GLY A 287 16.34 -5.72 0.39
N THR A 288 17.23 -5.67 -0.57
CA THR A 288 17.72 -4.44 -1.20
C THR A 288 17.82 -4.70 -2.70
N ASP A 289 17.54 -3.70 -3.53
CA ASP A 289 17.77 -3.81 -4.98
C ASP A 289 19.24 -4.19 -5.22
N VAL A 290 19.47 -5.16 -6.10
CA VAL A 290 20.83 -5.70 -6.41
C VAL A 290 21.78 -4.57 -6.75
N LEU A 291 21.39 -3.65 -7.64
CA LEU A 291 22.23 -2.54 -8.06
C LEU A 291 22.63 -1.64 -6.88
N ASN A 292 21.69 -1.35 -5.96
CA ASN A 292 21.98 -0.58 -4.75
C ASN A 292 22.94 -1.32 -3.82
N HIS A 293 22.79 -2.64 -3.70
CA HIS A 293 23.70 -3.46 -2.92
C HIS A 293 25.11 -3.45 -3.50
N ILE A 294 25.26 -3.66 -4.83
CA ILE A 294 26.54 -3.61 -5.54
C ILE A 294 27.23 -2.24 -5.35
N ASN A 295 26.49 -1.14 -5.57
CA ASN A 295 27.03 0.21 -5.42
C ASN A 295 27.52 0.46 -3.99
N ARG A 296 26.75 0.06 -2.98
CA ARG A 296 27.16 0.19 -1.57
C ARG A 296 28.44 -0.60 -1.25
N GLN A 297 28.59 -1.80 -1.81
CA GLN A 297 29.81 -2.60 -1.64
C GLN A 297 31.01 -1.94 -2.33
N LYS A 298 30.79 -1.39 -3.53
CA LYS A 298 31.82 -0.65 -4.27
C LYS A 298 32.29 0.59 -3.52
N ASP A 299 31.38 1.35 -2.90
CA ASP A 299 31.73 2.50 -2.06
C ASP A 299 32.57 2.11 -0.83
N GLN A 300 32.46 0.85 -0.39
CA GLN A 300 33.30 0.26 0.65
C GLN A 300 34.59 -0.38 0.14
N GLY A 301 34.91 -0.19 -1.16
CA GLY A 301 36.10 -0.75 -1.78
C GLY A 301 36.03 -2.23 -2.11
N LYS A 302 34.84 -2.82 -2.13
CA LYS A 302 34.63 -4.25 -2.44
C LYS A 302 33.95 -4.39 -3.81
N GLU A 303 34.57 -5.13 -4.71
CA GLU A 303 33.94 -5.57 -5.96
C GLU A 303 33.22 -6.91 -5.71
N ILE A 304 31.93 -6.93 -5.99
CA ILE A 304 31.12 -8.16 -5.89
C ILE A 304 30.40 -8.40 -7.23
N ASP A 305 30.30 -9.67 -7.58
CA ASP A 305 29.56 -10.12 -8.75
C ASP A 305 28.50 -11.14 -8.31
N LEU A 306 27.23 -10.73 -8.36
CA LEU A 306 26.08 -11.53 -7.98
C LEU A 306 25.49 -12.34 -9.16
N GLY A 307 26.06 -12.20 -10.38
CA GLY A 307 25.58 -12.86 -11.60
C GLY A 307 24.44 -12.11 -12.28
N THR A 308 24.02 -10.97 -11.75
CA THR A 308 23.00 -10.08 -12.31
C THR A 308 23.12 -8.69 -11.69
N ASN A 309 22.63 -7.67 -12.40
CA ASN A 309 22.43 -6.33 -11.87
C ASN A 309 20.97 -6.06 -11.48
N ASP A 310 20.07 -6.95 -11.87
CA ASP A 310 18.63 -6.85 -11.61
C ASP A 310 18.21 -7.84 -10.53
N GLY A 311 17.17 -7.49 -9.77
CA GLY A 311 16.59 -8.34 -8.76
C GLY A 311 16.70 -7.79 -7.35
N VAL A 312 16.35 -8.64 -6.39
CA VAL A 312 16.35 -8.30 -4.96
C VAL A 312 17.36 -9.19 -4.23
N TYR A 313 18.39 -8.56 -3.68
CA TYR A 313 19.33 -9.21 -2.77
C TYR A 313 18.68 -9.42 -1.40
N VAL A 314 18.69 -10.66 -0.91
CA VAL A 314 18.12 -11.05 0.39
C VAL A 314 19.12 -10.75 1.50
N ASN A 315 18.78 -9.78 2.37
CA ASN A 315 19.61 -9.41 3.53
C ASN A 315 19.33 -10.30 4.75
N SER A 316 18.08 -10.72 4.92
CA SER A 316 17.70 -11.66 5.98
C SER A 316 16.39 -12.36 5.64
N VAL A 317 16.15 -13.51 6.26
CA VAL A 317 14.94 -14.33 6.13
C VAL A 317 14.38 -14.62 7.53
N SER A 318 13.07 -14.39 7.71
CA SER A 318 12.37 -14.75 8.95
C SER A 318 12.14 -16.26 9.01
N GLU A 319 12.47 -16.91 10.12
CA GLU A 319 12.38 -18.37 10.28
C GLU A 319 11.01 -18.96 9.96
N ASP A 320 9.93 -18.26 10.35
CA ASP A 320 8.54 -18.68 10.11
C ASP A 320 7.93 -18.07 8.83
N GLY A 321 8.75 -17.45 7.96
CA GLY A 321 8.29 -16.76 6.76
C GLY A 321 8.09 -17.67 5.55
N ASN A 322 7.29 -17.26 4.57
CA ASN A 322 7.15 -17.94 3.29
C ASN A 322 8.48 -18.06 2.53
N GLY A 323 9.43 -17.12 2.75
CA GLY A 323 10.77 -17.17 2.19
C GLY A 323 11.59 -18.32 2.74
N ALA A 324 11.52 -18.59 4.05
CA ALA A 324 12.18 -19.74 4.66
C ALA A 324 11.61 -21.06 4.11
N GLU A 325 10.28 -21.13 3.89
CA GLU A 325 9.64 -22.30 3.28
C GLU A 325 10.08 -22.50 1.83
N ALA A 326 10.38 -21.40 1.10
CA ALA A 326 10.98 -21.43 -0.23
C ALA A 326 12.47 -21.82 -0.20
N GLY A 327 13.06 -21.94 0.98
CA GLY A 327 14.48 -22.22 1.17
C GLY A 327 15.39 -21.04 0.81
N LEU A 328 14.86 -19.79 0.91
CA LEU A 328 15.67 -18.58 0.76
C LEU A 328 16.63 -18.45 1.95
N GLU A 329 17.81 -17.93 1.66
CA GLU A 329 18.86 -17.63 2.64
C GLU A 329 19.42 -16.22 2.40
N GLU A 330 20.12 -15.68 3.39
CA GLU A 330 20.89 -14.44 3.19
C GLU A 330 21.90 -14.62 2.05
N GLY A 331 22.00 -13.63 1.17
CA GLY A 331 22.87 -13.69 0.00
C GLY A 331 22.22 -14.19 -1.28
N ASP A 332 21.00 -14.71 -1.22
CA ASP A 332 20.24 -15.06 -2.43
C ASP A 332 19.81 -13.80 -3.19
N VAL A 333 19.64 -13.93 -4.51
CA VAL A 333 19.13 -12.86 -5.36
C VAL A 333 17.84 -13.34 -6.04
N ILE A 334 16.69 -12.78 -5.65
CA ILE A 334 15.41 -13.09 -6.27
C ILE A 334 15.33 -12.36 -7.62
N THR A 335 15.15 -13.14 -8.70
CA THR A 335 15.16 -12.62 -10.08
C THR A 335 13.81 -12.75 -10.79
N LYS A 336 12.94 -13.68 -10.36
CA LYS A 336 11.59 -13.86 -10.94
C LYS A 336 10.57 -14.32 -9.92
N VAL A 337 9.31 -13.93 -10.13
CA VAL A 337 8.13 -14.49 -9.47
C VAL A 337 7.15 -14.92 -10.56
N ASP A 338 6.67 -16.17 -10.52
CA ASP A 338 5.78 -16.77 -11.52
C ASP A 338 6.28 -16.57 -12.98
N GLY A 339 7.61 -16.67 -13.16
CA GLY A 339 8.28 -16.50 -14.44
C GLY A 339 8.46 -15.03 -14.88
N LYS A 340 7.79 -14.06 -14.26
CA LYS A 340 7.97 -12.63 -14.55
C LYS A 340 9.26 -12.11 -13.91
N PRO A 341 10.11 -11.37 -14.65
CA PRO A 341 11.34 -10.82 -14.11
C PRO A 341 11.06 -9.79 -13.00
N ILE A 342 11.96 -9.72 -12.02
CA ILE A 342 12.02 -8.74 -10.95
C ILE A 342 13.31 -7.95 -11.10
N VAL A 343 13.22 -6.64 -11.16
CA VAL A 343 14.37 -5.73 -11.24
C VAL A 343 14.65 -5.09 -9.89
N LYS A 344 13.61 -4.81 -9.09
CA LYS A 344 13.71 -4.06 -7.82
C LYS A 344 12.71 -4.56 -6.77
N MET A 345 12.94 -4.17 -5.53
CA MET A 345 12.14 -4.58 -4.35
C MET A 345 10.66 -4.18 -4.47
N SER A 346 10.35 -3.01 -5.01
CA SER A 346 8.97 -2.56 -5.18
C SER A 346 8.16 -3.45 -6.12
N GLU A 347 8.77 -3.99 -7.17
CA GLU A 347 8.13 -4.95 -8.09
C GLU A 347 7.87 -6.29 -7.40
N LEU A 348 8.84 -6.77 -6.60
CA LEU A 348 8.65 -7.97 -5.80
C LEU A 348 7.48 -7.79 -4.82
N GLN A 349 7.44 -6.67 -4.11
CA GLN A 349 6.37 -6.34 -3.17
C GLN A 349 5.02 -6.27 -3.87
N GLU A 350 4.93 -5.62 -5.03
CA GLU A 350 3.70 -5.54 -5.83
C GLU A 350 3.18 -6.93 -6.19
N MET A 351 4.05 -7.79 -6.72
CA MET A 351 3.65 -9.14 -7.12
C MET A 351 3.21 -10.01 -5.94
N ILE A 352 3.89 -9.92 -4.80
CA ILE A 352 3.52 -10.65 -3.59
C ILE A 352 2.21 -10.10 -3.01
N ASN A 353 2.04 -8.79 -2.98
CA ASN A 353 0.85 -8.12 -2.45
C ASN A 353 -0.41 -8.36 -3.32
N ALA A 354 -0.26 -8.70 -4.59
CA ALA A 354 -1.36 -9.14 -5.44
C ALA A 354 -1.91 -10.52 -5.05
N LYS A 355 -1.18 -11.31 -4.27
CA LYS A 355 -1.53 -12.68 -3.87
C LYS A 355 -2.35 -12.72 -2.57
N ARG A 356 -2.96 -13.87 -2.33
CA ARG A 356 -3.74 -14.18 -1.13
C ARG A 356 -3.18 -15.40 -0.41
N PRO A 357 -3.48 -15.57 0.87
CA PRO A 357 -3.20 -16.83 1.57
C PRO A 357 -3.83 -18.01 0.82
N GLY A 358 -3.04 -19.07 0.60
CA GLY A 358 -3.43 -20.24 -0.18
C GLY A 358 -3.01 -20.19 -1.66
N ASP A 359 -2.64 -19.02 -2.20
CA ASP A 359 -2.10 -18.94 -3.56
C ASP A 359 -0.73 -19.61 -3.64
N LYS A 360 -0.46 -20.21 -4.80
CA LYS A 360 0.88 -20.75 -5.10
C LYS A 360 1.67 -19.75 -5.91
N ILE A 361 2.94 -19.61 -5.59
CA ILE A 361 3.89 -18.83 -6.38
C ILE A 361 5.15 -19.66 -6.66
N THR A 362 5.80 -19.36 -7.77
CA THR A 362 7.11 -19.92 -8.12
C THR A 362 8.15 -18.82 -8.04
N LEU A 363 9.09 -18.94 -7.09
CA LEU A 363 10.23 -18.06 -6.95
C LEU A 363 11.41 -18.60 -7.74
N THR A 364 12.07 -17.74 -8.53
CA THR A 364 13.37 -18.02 -9.14
C THR A 364 14.41 -17.11 -8.50
N TYR A 365 15.45 -17.70 -7.96
CA TYR A 365 16.54 -16.95 -7.33
C TYR A 365 17.91 -17.54 -7.65
N LEU A 366 18.94 -16.72 -7.50
CA LEU A 366 20.34 -17.13 -7.66
C LEU A 366 20.95 -17.30 -6.27
N ARG A 367 21.59 -18.47 -6.05
CA ARG A 367 22.48 -18.73 -4.92
C ARG A 367 23.86 -19.10 -5.47
N ASN A 368 24.86 -18.32 -5.11
CA ASN A 368 26.21 -18.47 -5.68
C ASN A 368 26.18 -18.53 -7.24
N LYS A 369 25.38 -17.64 -7.86
CA LYS A 369 25.15 -17.53 -9.32
C LYS A 369 24.45 -18.75 -9.95
N LYS A 370 24.04 -19.74 -9.18
CA LYS A 370 23.28 -20.89 -9.66
C LYS A 370 21.79 -20.62 -9.51
N LYS A 371 21.05 -20.84 -10.61
CA LYS A 371 19.59 -20.67 -10.64
C LYS A 371 18.92 -21.78 -9.83
N ILE A 372 18.04 -21.38 -8.92
CA ILE A 372 17.14 -22.24 -8.14
C ILE A 372 15.72 -21.81 -8.41
N GLU A 373 14.81 -22.76 -8.48
CA GLU A 373 13.39 -22.52 -8.67
C GLU A 373 12.59 -23.32 -7.65
N LYS A 374 11.70 -22.64 -6.92
CA LYS A 374 10.87 -23.24 -5.87
C LYS A 374 9.45 -22.74 -5.96
N THR A 375 8.49 -23.67 -5.89
CA THR A 375 7.07 -23.37 -5.77
C THR A 375 6.65 -23.56 -4.32
N ILE A 376 5.98 -22.56 -3.77
CA ILE A 376 5.45 -22.57 -2.39
C ILE A 376 3.99 -22.17 -2.38
N THR A 377 3.27 -22.55 -1.33
CA THR A 377 1.92 -22.06 -1.04
C THR A 377 2.01 -20.95 0.01
N LEU A 378 1.54 -19.78 -0.35
CA LEU A 378 1.65 -18.59 0.50
C LEU A 378 0.75 -18.68 1.73
N LYS A 379 1.29 -18.28 2.86
CA LYS A 379 0.62 -18.18 4.16
C LYS A 379 0.50 -16.72 4.56
N ASN A 380 -0.53 -16.42 5.34
CA ASN A 380 -0.66 -15.11 5.98
C ASN A 380 0.35 -14.94 7.14
N ALA A 381 0.34 -13.78 7.79
CA ALA A 381 1.22 -13.49 8.93
C ALA A 381 1.01 -14.41 10.14
N GLN A 382 -0.11 -15.12 10.21
CA GLN A 382 -0.42 -16.11 11.25
C GLN A 382 -0.02 -17.53 10.86
N GLY A 383 0.64 -17.71 9.70
CA GLY A 383 1.14 -19.00 9.23
C GLY A 383 0.08 -19.92 8.62
N ASN A 384 -1.12 -19.39 8.26
CA ASN A 384 -2.18 -20.18 7.63
C ASN A 384 -2.47 -19.78 6.20
N THR A 385 -3.00 -20.74 5.43
CA THR A 385 -3.35 -20.57 4.01
C THR A 385 -4.82 -20.15 3.80
N LYS A 386 -5.60 -20.02 4.86
CA LYS A 386 -7.00 -19.58 4.78
C LYS A 386 -7.08 -18.06 4.81
N PRO A 387 -7.98 -17.46 4.03
CA PRO A 387 -8.30 -16.04 4.18
C PRO A 387 -8.76 -15.74 5.61
N ILE A 388 -8.38 -14.58 6.11
CA ILE A 388 -8.86 -14.06 7.38
C ILE A 388 -10.18 -13.37 7.07
N GLU A 389 -11.30 -13.96 7.46
CA GLU A 389 -12.58 -13.25 7.45
C GLU A 389 -12.54 -12.20 8.56
N GLN A 390 -12.91 -10.97 8.21
CA GLN A 390 -12.89 -9.87 9.17
C GLN A 390 -13.82 -10.19 10.34
N ALA A 391 -13.23 -10.54 11.44
CA ALA A 391 -13.62 -10.00 12.69
C ALA A 391 -12.44 -9.14 13.10
N ASP A 392 -12.66 -7.94 13.31
CA ASP A 392 -12.00 -6.84 13.95
C ASP A 392 -10.70 -7.08 14.76
N ILE A 393 -9.92 -8.13 14.46
CA ILE A 393 -8.61 -8.39 15.08
C ILE A 393 -7.62 -7.27 14.76
N ASP A 394 -7.75 -6.64 13.60
CA ASP A 394 -6.88 -5.53 13.23
C ASP A 394 -7.00 -4.35 14.20
N VAL A 395 -8.17 -4.18 14.84
CA VAL A 395 -8.37 -3.19 15.92
C VAL A 395 -7.46 -3.45 17.12
N LEU A 396 -7.09 -4.70 17.35
CA LEU A 396 -6.18 -5.09 18.43
C LEU A 396 -4.74 -4.62 18.17
N GLY A 397 -4.37 -4.38 16.91
CA GLY A 397 -3.04 -3.91 16.53
C GLY A 397 -1.93 -4.91 16.82
N ALA A 398 -2.21 -6.23 16.75
CA ALA A 398 -1.24 -7.26 17.11
C ALA A 398 -1.31 -8.48 16.19
N GLN A 399 -0.22 -9.26 16.20
CA GLN A 399 -0.15 -10.56 15.54
C GLN A 399 -0.14 -11.67 16.59
N PHE A 400 -0.80 -12.77 16.26
CA PHE A 400 -1.02 -13.88 17.18
C PHE A 400 -0.60 -15.19 16.53
N ARG A 401 -0.14 -16.15 17.37
CA ARG A 401 0.02 -17.53 16.97
C ARG A 401 -0.43 -18.46 18.09
N PRO A 402 -0.91 -19.67 17.81
CA PRO A 402 -1.10 -20.68 18.83
C PRO A 402 0.18 -20.97 19.60
N VAL A 403 0.09 -21.16 20.91
CA VAL A 403 1.25 -21.54 21.72
C VAL A 403 1.85 -22.85 21.24
N THR A 404 3.18 -22.93 21.23
CA THR A 404 3.91 -24.16 20.83
C THR A 404 3.81 -25.23 21.89
N LYS A 405 4.02 -26.50 21.51
CA LYS A 405 4.04 -27.62 22.47
C LYS A 405 5.06 -27.40 23.59
N ALA A 406 6.25 -26.93 23.25
CA ALA A 406 7.29 -26.62 24.24
C ALA A 406 6.83 -25.55 25.24
N MET A 407 6.16 -24.49 24.80
CA MET A 407 5.61 -23.46 25.70
C MET A 407 4.47 -24.01 26.57
N MET A 408 3.63 -24.91 26.01
CA MET A 408 2.57 -25.55 26.79
C MET A 408 3.14 -26.36 27.94
N GLU A 409 4.18 -27.16 27.68
CA GLU A 409 4.87 -27.94 28.68
C GLU A 409 5.58 -27.08 29.73
N GLN A 410 6.33 -26.06 29.27
CA GLN A 410 7.08 -25.15 30.13
C GLN A 410 6.17 -24.37 31.10
N LEU A 411 5.00 -23.93 30.63
CA LEU A 411 4.08 -23.08 31.38
C LEU A 411 2.94 -23.86 32.04
N ASN A 412 2.90 -25.18 31.83
CA ASN A 412 1.84 -26.06 32.29
C ASN A 412 0.45 -25.61 31.87
N ILE A 413 0.31 -25.26 30.57
CA ILE A 413 -0.94 -24.84 29.94
C ILE A 413 -1.28 -25.76 28.78
N THR A 414 -2.54 -25.82 28.40
CA THR A 414 -3.03 -26.70 27.33
C THR A 414 -3.45 -25.95 26.07
N TYR A 415 -3.54 -24.63 26.14
CA TYR A 415 -3.94 -23.77 25.03
C TYR A 415 -3.62 -22.31 25.30
N GLY A 416 -3.70 -21.48 24.26
CA GLY A 416 -3.57 -20.03 24.28
C GLY A 416 -3.07 -19.48 22.95
N LEU A 417 -3.19 -18.17 22.79
CA LEU A 417 -2.61 -17.41 21.68
C LEU A 417 -1.48 -16.53 22.19
N GLU A 418 -0.29 -16.73 21.69
CA GLU A 418 0.86 -15.86 21.96
C GLU A 418 0.77 -14.60 21.09
N VAL A 419 0.97 -13.44 21.70
CA VAL A 419 1.14 -12.15 21.02
C VAL A 419 2.57 -12.08 20.51
N ILE A 420 2.80 -12.29 19.22
CA ILE A 420 4.13 -12.34 18.62
C ILE A 420 4.64 -10.98 18.17
N LYS A 421 3.73 -10.02 17.92
CA LYS A 421 4.06 -8.64 17.55
C LYS A 421 2.96 -7.72 18.03
N VAL A 422 3.33 -6.53 18.51
CA VAL A 422 2.38 -5.47 18.88
C VAL A 422 2.73 -4.23 18.08
N ASN A 423 1.76 -3.71 17.33
CA ASN A 423 1.82 -2.46 16.60
C ASN A 423 0.96 -1.41 17.34
N SER A 424 0.67 -0.26 16.72
CA SER A 424 -0.33 0.68 17.23
C SER A 424 -1.72 0.04 17.20
N GLY A 425 -2.49 0.13 18.29
CA GLY A 425 -3.83 -0.45 18.43
C GLY A 425 -4.17 -0.79 19.87
N ALA A 426 -5.39 -1.31 20.08
CA ALA A 426 -6.00 -1.47 21.39
C ALA A 426 -5.15 -2.27 22.41
N LEU A 427 -4.43 -3.31 21.98
CA LEU A 427 -3.57 -4.09 22.89
C LEU A 427 -2.37 -3.27 23.40
N LYS A 428 -1.77 -2.46 22.53
CA LYS A 428 -0.66 -1.58 22.92
C LYS A 428 -1.12 -0.53 23.92
N ASP A 429 -2.27 0.07 23.64
CA ASP A 429 -2.86 1.13 24.48
C ASP A 429 -3.27 0.59 25.87
N ALA A 430 -3.65 -0.69 25.94
CA ALA A 430 -3.92 -1.40 27.16
C ALA A 430 -2.65 -1.94 27.86
N GLY A 431 -1.45 -1.75 27.31
CA GLY A 431 -0.19 -2.19 27.91
C GLY A 431 0.15 -3.66 27.71
N ILE A 432 -0.50 -4.35 26.79
CA ILE A 432 -0.18 -5.73 26.42
C ILE A 432 1.04 -5.72 25.49
N ASN A 433 2.07 -6.47 25.86
CA ASN A 433 3.34 -6.53 25.14
C ASN A 433 3.53 -7.90 24.43
N ARG A 434 4.52 -7.95 23.52
CA ARG A 434 4.96 -9.18 22.88
C ARG A 434 5.29 -10.26 23.92
N GLY A 435 4.92 -11.51 23.62
CA GLY A 435 5.11 -12.67 24.45
C GLY A 435 3.95 -12.94 25.43
N PHE A 436 2.97 -12.04 25.55
CA PHE A 436 1.78 -12.30 26.33
C PHE A 436 0.96 -13.42 25.69
N ILE A 437 0.48 -14.37 26.49
CA ILE A 437 -0.33 -15.50 26.03
C ILE A 437 -1.76 -15.27 26.48
N ILE A 438 -2.64 -15.01 25.51
CA ILE A 438 -4.08 -14.85 25.73
C ILE A 438 -4.71 -16.23 25.90
N GLN A 439 -5.40 -16.46 27.02
CA GLN A 439 -6.09 -17.72 27.30
C GLN A 439 -7.60 -17.57 27.30
N ARG A 440 -8.11 -16.40 27.74
CA ARG A 440 -9.54 -16.09 27.75
C ARG A 440 -9.78 -14.67 27.33
N VAL A 441 -10.90 -14.46 26.65
CA VAL A 441 -11.42 -13.13 26.33
C VAL A 441 -12.90 -13.14 26.70
N ASN A 442 -13.31 -12.23 27.56
CA ASN A 442 -14.63 -12.23 28.18
C ASN A 442 -14.93 -13.61 28.82
N GLU A 443 -16.01 -14.25 28.43
CA GLU A 443 -16.36 -15.59 28.91
C GLU A 443 -15.77 -16.72 28.04
N GLY A 444 -15.19 -16.40 26.87
CA GLY A 444 -14.71 -17.36 25.89
C GLY A 444 -13.27 -17.85 26.16
N MET A 445 -13.05 -19.16 26.02
CA MET A 445 -11.68 -19.71 25.94
C MET A 445 -11.11 -19.44 24.55
N VAL A 446 -9.86 -18.95 24.47
CA VAL A 446 -9.18 -18.61 23.23
C VAL A 446 -8.09 -19.65 22.96
N LYS A 447 -8.39 -20.59 22.07
CA LYS A 447 -7.46 -21.64 21.63
C LYS A 447 -6.91 -21.33 20.23
N THR A 448 -7.70 -20.67 19.42
CA THR A 448 -7.42 -20.34 18.02
C THR A 448 -7.66 -18.85 17.77
N ILE A 449 -7.15 -18.38 16.65
CA ILE A 449 -7.41 -17.00 16.18
C ILE A 449 -8.92 -16.81 15.95
N ASP A 450 -9.61 -17.82 15.43
CA ASP A 450 -11.06 -17.78 15.20
C ASP A 450 -11.85 -17.59 16.52
N ASP A 451 -11.36 -18.18 17.63
CA ASP A 451 -11.98 -17.97 18.95
C ASP A 451 -11.84 -16.51 19.39
N LEU A 452 -10.63 -15.93 19.20
CA LEU A 452 -10.38 -14.53 19.51
C LEU A 452 -11.26 -13.61 18.65
N GLN A 453 -11.33 -13.88 17.34
CA GLN A 453 -12.19 -13.15 16.41
C GLN A 453 -13.65 -13.13 16.84
N LYS A 454 -14.15 -14.28 17.24
CA LYS A 454 -15.54 -14.43 17.68
C LYS A 454 -15.83 -13.57 18.91
N GLU A 455 -14.91 -13.49 19.85
CA GLU A 455 -15.09 -12.67 21.06
C GLU A 455 -14.94 -11.17 20.76
N VAL A 456 -14.01 -10.78 19.89
CA VAL A 456 -13.86 -9.40 19.41
C VAL A 456 -15.14 -8.96 18.69
N LYS A 457 -15.69 -9.79 17.79
CA LYS A 457 -16.93 -9.49 17.07
C LYS A 457 -18.14 -9.35 18.00
N LYS A 458 -18.24 -10.16 19.04
CA LYS A 458 -19.32 -10.04 20.03
C LYS A 458 -19.19 -8.72 20.82
N ALA A 459 -17.97 -8.35 21.19
CA ALA A 459 -17.73 -7.14 21.96
C ALA A 459 -17.96 -5.88 21.12
N SER A 460 -17.56 -5.86 19.84
CA SER A 460 -17.71 -4.70 18.95
C SER A 460 -19.16 -4.28 18.68
N VAL A 461 -20.11 -5.19 18.83
CA VAL A 461 -21.56 -4.90 18.70
C VAL A 461 -22.25 -4.68 20.04
N SER A 462 -21.51 -4.73 21.16
CA SER A 462 -22.05 -4.49 22.49
C SER A 462 -22.21 -2.99 22.80
N LYS A 463 -23.01 -2.65 23.81
CA LYS A 463 -23.17 -1.28 24.30
C LYS A 463 -21.84 -0.69 24.84
N ASP A 464 -21.00 -1.57 25.37
CA ASP A 464 -19.69 -1.23 25.95
C ASP A 464 -18.65 -2.14 25.29
N PRO A 465 -17.98 -1.65 24.20
CA PRO A 465 -17.09 -2.47 23.40
C PRO A 465 -15.72 -2.65 24.09
N VAL A 466 -15.69 -3.43 25.16
CA VAL A 466 -14.48 -3.76 25.94
C VAL A 466 -14.22 -5.26 25.90
N LEU A 467 -12.97 -5.65 25.69
CA LEU A 467 -12.49 -7.02 25.86
C LEU A 467 -11.84 -7.18 27.22
N TYR A 468 -12.34 -8.07 28.04
CA TYR A 468 -11.67 -8.49 29.27
C TYR A 468 -10.75 -9.66 28.95
N ILE A 469 -9.46 -9.38 28.81
CA ILE A 469 -8.45 -10.36 28.40
C ILE A 469 -7.75 -10.94 29.62
N GLN A 470 -7.76 -12.24 29.75
CA GLN A 470 -7.01 -12.99 30.76
C GLN A 470 -5.92 -13.83 30.08
N GLY A 471 -4.72 -13.79 30.64
CA GLY A 471 -3.61 -14.55 30.11
C GLY A 471 -2.38 -14.54 31.04
N MET A 472 -1.24 -14.89 30.47
CA MET A 472 0.02 -14.91 31.23
C MET A 472 1.21 -14.53 30.35
N TYR A 473 2.27 -14.09 30.97
CA TYR A 473 3.58 -13.92 30.35
C TYR A 473 4.42 -15.22 30.40
N PRO A 474 5.45 -15.35 29.56
CA PRO A 474 6.36 -16.52 29.58
C PRO A 474 7.05 -16.76 30.94
N THR A 475 7.06 -15.78 31.83
CA THR A 475 7.52 -15.89 33.19
C THR A 475 6.55 -16.61 34.13
N GLY A 476 5.37 -17.03 33.63
CA GLY A 476 4.30 -17.63 34.44
C GLY A 476 3.41 -16.62 35.17
N LYS A 477 3.71 -15.30 35.09
CA LYS A 477 2.91 -14.26 35.72
C LYS A 477 1.59 -14.08 35.00
N LYS A 478 0.46 -14.34 35.67
CA LYS A 478 -0.89 -14.07 35.17
C LYS A 478 -1.18 -12.58 35.16
N ALA A 479 -1.91 -12.12 34.15
CA ALA A 479 -2.35 -10.74 34.05
C ALA A 479 -3.75 -10.67 33.41
N TYR A 480 -4.45 -9.57 33.72
CA TYR A 480 -5.81 -9.28 33.27
C TYR A 480 -5.82 -7.85 32.71
N PHE A 481 -6.45 -7.68 31.57
CA PHE A 481 -6.54 -6.38 30.90
C PHE A 481 -7.98 -6.11 30.48
N ALA A 482 -8.42 -4.87 30.64
CA ALA A 482 -9.61 -4.34 30.01
C ALA A 482 -9.16 -3.55 28.76
N VAL A 483 -9.54 -4.02 27.59
CA VAL A 483 -9.08 -3.49 26.30
C VAL A 483 -10.28 -2.89 25.57
N PRO A 484 -10.46 -1.56 25.56
CA PRO A 484 -11.49 -0.92 24.75
C PRO A 484 -11.21 -1.16 23.28
N ILE A 485 -12.22 -1.57 22.52
CA ILE A 485 -12.14 -1.82 21.05
C ILE A 485 -13.12 -0.97 20.25
N GLY A 486 -13.89 -0.12 20.90
CA GLY A 486 -14.72 0.91 20.30
C GLY A 486 -14.06 2.28 20.45
N GLU A 487 -14.08 3.08 19.39
CA GLU A 487 -13.83 4.53 19.50
C GLU A 487 -15.05 5.26 20.04
#